data_713274eea383fca28aa6498ec5383ca7
#
_entry.id   713274eea383fca28aa6498ec5383ca7
#
_cell.length_a   1.000
_cell.length_b   1.000
_cell.length_c   1.000
_cell.angle_alpha   90.00
_cell.angle_beta   90.00
_cell.angle_gamma   90.00
#
_symmetry.space_group_name_H-M   'P 1'
#
loop_
_entity.id
_entity.type
_entity.pdbx_description
1 polymer ?
#
loop_
_entity_poly.entity_id
_entity_poly.type
_entity_poly.pdbx_seq_one_letter_code
_entity_poly.pdbx_strand_id
1 'polypeptide(L)'
;MGMRWIDQVNAVPQRPPQRKTVMLSAGHSDTVPGIVANGHKEADKVLAFRDDLSVRLAELGIRHVLDGEPGENLPLRTATAMASGCDIAIEFHTNGGGPGATGVETLSRAFNKPLGAELCRVTSEVLGIANRGAKPESAGQHHRLAFVSDGGGIIHELFFLSNANDLYQFLTHREALLDAVAEVIADAARAA
;
A
#
# COMPACT_ATOMS: atom_id res chain seq x y z
N MET A 1 -8.82 -48.31 41.76
CA MET A 1 -9.15 -46.94 41.27
C MET A 1 -8.39 -46.76 39.94
N GLY A 2 -9.08 -47.00 38.86
CA GLY A 2 -8.47 -46.97 37.52
C GLY A 2 -8.53 -45.55 36.92
N MET A 3 -7.39 -44.98 36.68
CA MET A 3 -7.26 -43.74 35.87
C MET A 3 -7.60 -44.05 34.42
N ARG A 4 -8.59 -43.33 33.86
CA ARG A 4 -9.00 -43.47 32.46
C ARG A 4 -8.02 -42.78 31.56
N TRP A 5 -7.36 -43.53 30.68
CA TRP A 5 -6.41 -43.06 29.64
C TRP A 5 -7.09 -42.45 28.40
N ILE A 6 -8.26 -41.85 28.50
CA ILE A 6 -9.08 -41.48 27.34
C ILE A 6 -9.05 -39.95 27.02
N ASP A 7 -8.39 -39.12 27.82
CA ASP A 7 -8.47 -37.64 27.63
C ASP A 7 -7.23 -37.01 27.00
N GLN A 8 -6.33 -37.77 26.37
CA GLN A 8 -5.15 -37.22 25.70
C GLN A 8 -5.10 -37.40 24.18
N VAL A 9 -6.16 -37.78 23.54
CA VAL A 9 -6.19 -37.89 22.07
C VAL A 9 -7.21 -36.91 21.55
N ASN A 10 -6.80 -35.75 21.09
CA ASN A 10 -7.35 -34.95 19.99
C ASN A 10 -7.07 -33.45 20.09
N ALA A 11 -5.88 -33.06 20.54
CA ALA A 11 -5.36 -31.77 20.13
C ALA A 11 -4.80 -31.94 18.71
N VAL A 12 -5.65 -31.81 17.69
CA VAL A 12 -5.17 -31.59 16.32
C VAL A 12 -4.26 -30.38 16.39
N PRO A 13 -2.97 -30.49 15.98
CA PRO A 13 -2.10 -29.33 15.95
C PRO A 13 -2.78 -28.26 15.09
N GLN A 14 -3.25 -27.20 15.69
CA GLN A 14 -3.77 -26.07 14.92
C GLN A 14 -2.61 -25.56 14.09
N ARG A 15 -2.72 -25.68 12.77
CA ARG A 15 -1.77 -25.07 11.84
C ARG A 15 -1.67 -23.59 12.23
N PRO A 16 -0.46 -23.05 12.49
CA PRO A 16 -0.35 -21.64 12.81
C PRO A 16 -1.05 -20.84 11.70
N PRO A 17 -1.75 -19.76 12.03
CA PRO A 17 -2.44 -18.95 11.03
C PRO A 17 -1.45 -18.61 9.91
N GLN A 18 -1.82 -18.93 8.68
CA GLN A 18 -0.97 -18.70 7.52
C GLN A 18 -0.93 -17.20 7.31
N ARG A 19 0.21 -16.58 7.61
CA ARG A 19 0.41 -15.14 7.42
C ARG A 19 0.14 -14.79 5.96
N LYS A 20 -0.62 -13.72 5.74
CA LYS A 20 -0.91 -13.20 4.41
C LYS A 20 0.37 -12.78 3.70
N THR A 21 0.41 -13.01 2.40
CA THR A 21 1.48 -12.51 1.53
C THR A 21 1.19 -11.04 1.19
N VAL A 22 2.17 -10.17 1.40
CA VAL A 22 2.09 -8.74 1.12
C VAL A 22 2.96 -8.43 -0.09
N MET A 23 2.48 -7.57 -0.99
CA MET A 23 3.24 -6.98 -2.08
C MET A 23 3.20 -5.46 -1.99
N LEU A 24 4.37 -4.83 -2.13
CA LEU A 24 4.51 -3.39 -2.32
C LEU A 24 4.96 -3.12 -3.75
N SER A 25 4.29 -2.19 -4.42
CA SER A 25 4.57 -1.76 -5.78
C SER A 25 4.73 -0.24 -5.84
N ALA A 26 5.59 0.24 -6.74
CA ALA A 26 5.73 1.65 -7.04
C ALA A 26 5.13 1.92 -8.42
N GLY A 27 4.23 2.89 -8.52
CA GLY A 27 3.70 3.34 -9.81
C GLY A 27 4.77 4.01 -10.66
N HIS A 28 4.55 3.99 -11.99
CA HIS A 28 5.41 4.65 -12.96
C HIS A 28 6.81 4.04 -13.11
N SER A 29 7.72 4.74 -13.80
CA SER A 29 9.10 4.30 -14.05
C SER A 29 9.94 5.48 -14.54
N ASP A 30 11.25 5.28 -14.70
CA ASP A 30 12.16 6.29 -15.28
C ASP A 30 11.72 6.78 -16.66
N THR A 31 11.11 5.90 -17.47
CA THR A 31 10.62 6.22 -18.82
C THR A 31 9.19 6.75 -18.84
N VAL A 32 8.44 6.55 -17.77
CA VAL A 32 7.06 7.03 -17.58
C VAL A 32 6.95 7.68 -16.20
N PRO A 33 7.41 8.93 -16.05
CA PRO A 33 7.67 9.53 -14.73
C PRO A 33 6.41 9.87 -13.93
N GLY A 34 5.21 9.70 -14.48
CA GLY A 34 3.97 10.13 -13.85
C GLY A 34 3.84 11.65 -13.76
N ILE A 35 3.30 12.14 -12.67
CA ILE A 35 3.19 13.57 -12.40
C ILE A 35 4.60 14.18 -12.22
N VAL A 36 4.84 15.29 -12.93
CA VAL A 36 6.05 16.10 -12.76
C VAL A 36 5.63 17.48 -12.30
N ALA A 37 5.89 17.82 -11.06
CA ALA A 37 5.45 19.08 -10.46
C ALA A 37 6.40 19.49 -9.31
N ASN A 38 6.46 20.78 -9.01
CA ASN A 38 7.26 21.34 -7.91
C ASN A 38 8.72 20.88 -7.89
N GLY A 39 9.31 20.60 -9.08
CA GLY A 39 10.68 20.12 -9.21
C GLY A 39 10.89 18.63 -8.90
N HIS A 40 9.81 17.85 -8.76
CA HIS A 40 9.84 16.41 -8.44
C HIS A 40 9.09 15.60 -9.48
N LYS A 41 9.47 14.33 -9.61
CA LYS A 41 8.75 13.30 -10.37
C LYS A 41 8.05 12.36 -9.41
N GLU A 42 6.86 11.93 -9.79
CA GLU A 42 6.10 10.91 -9.04
C GLU A 42 6.89 9.62 -8.90
N ALA A 43 7.39 9.06 -10.01
CA ALA A 43 8.16 7.82 -10.01
C ALA A 43 9.27 7.79 -8.95
N ASP A 44 10.05 8.88 -8.83
CA ASP A 44 11.15 8.97 -7.85
C ASP A 44 10.62 8.93 -6.40
N LYS A 45 9.48 9.58 -6.15
CA LYS A 45 8.90 9.68 -4.79
C LYS A 45 8.31 8.37 -4.33
N VAL A 46 7.55 7.72 -5.20
CA VAL A 46 6.86 6.47 -4.83
C VAL A 46 7.80 5.29 -4.78
N LEU A 47 8.84 5.26 -5.64
CA LEU A 47 9.88 4.23 -5.59
C LEU A 47 10.66 4.29 -4.27
N ALA A 48 11.16 5.48 -3.91
CA ALA A 48 11.85 5.68 -2.64
C ALA A 48 10.94 5.37 -1.44
N PHE A 49 9.66 5.73 -1.50
CA PHE A 49 8.71 5.42 -0.43
C PHE A 49 8.47 3.91 -0.28
N ARG A 50 8.27 3.17 -1.39
CA ARG A 50 8.12 1.71 -1.40
C ARG A 50 9.34 1.02 -0.77
N ASP A 51 10.53 1.42 -1.18
CA ASP A 51 11.78 0.79 -0.73
C ASP A 51 11.99 0.99 0.77
N ASP A 52 11.81 2.21 1.29
CA ASP A 52 11.95 2.46 2.73
C ASP A 52 10.82 1.81 3.55
N LEU A 53 9.60 1.73 3.00
CA LEU A 53 8.51 1.00 3.63
C LEU A 53 8.80 -0.50 3.72
N SER A 54 9.47 -1.07 2.72
CA SER A 54 9.94 -2.46 2.75
C SER A 54 10.86 -2.72 3.95
N VAL A 55 11.76 -1.79 4.26
CA VAL A 55 12.63 -1.89 5.44
C VAL A 55 11.79 -1.91 6.73
N ARG A 56 10.80 -1.02 6.86
CA ARG A 56 9.90 -1.00 8.03
C ARG A 56 9.12 -2.29 8.20
N LEU A 57 8.58 -2.84 7.10
CA LEU A 57 7.86 -4.12 7.16
C LEU A 57 8.78 -5.29 7.55
N ALA A 58 10.03 -5.29 7.09
CA ALA A 58 11.02 -6.29 7.49
C ALA A 58 11.34 -6.20 8.99
N GLU A 59 11.50 -5.00 9.54
CA GLU A 59 11.69 -4.75 10.97
C GLU A 59 10.49 -5.23 11.80
N LEU A 60 9.27 -5.10 11.29
CA LEU A 60 8.04 -5.62 11.90
C LEU A 60 7.84 -7.14 11.71
N GLY A 61 8.77 -7.81 11.02
CA GLY A 61 8.71 -9.24 10.75
C GLY A 61 7.62 -9.65 9.76
N ILE A 62 7.21 -8.74 8.88
CA ILE A 62 6.22 -9.00 7.82
C ILE A 62 6.94 -9.48 6.55
N ARG A 63 6.58 -10.68 6.11
CA ARG A 63 7.04 -11.20 4.82
C ARG A 63 6.34 -10.48 3.68
N HIS A 64 7.11 -9.95 2.76
CA HIS A 64 6.58 -9.22 1.61
C HIS A 64 7.48 -9.40 0.38
N VAL A 65 6.98 -9.02 -0.76
CA VAL A 65 7.67 -8.96 -2.04
C VAL A 65 7.55 -7.55 -2.63
N LEU A 66 8.53 -7.16 -3.44
CA LEU A 66 8.52 -5.92 -4.21
C LEU A 66 8.29 -6.22 -5.68
N ASP A 67 7.82 -5.24 -6.43
CA ASP A 67 7.73 -5.25 -7.88
C ASP A 67 9.07 -4.86 -8.54
N GLY A 68 10.15 -5.45 -8.13
CA GLY A 68 11.52 -5.19 -8.56
C GLY A 68 12.48 -5.17 -7.40
N GLU A 69 13.77 -5.05 -7.69
CA GLU A 69 14.78 -4.84 -6.67
C GLU A 69 14.70 -3.41 -6.11
N PRO A 70 15.28 -3.13 -4.92
CA PRO A 70 15.39 -1.76 -4.44
C PRO A 70 16.02 -0.82 -5.48
N GLY A 71 15.38 0.31 -5.75
CA GLY A 71 15.77 1.25 -6.78
C GLY A 71 15.21 0.97 -8.17
N GLU A 72 14.51 -0.13 -8.36
CA GLU A 72 13.90 -0.52 -9.63
C GLU A 72 12.44 -0.95 -9.43
N ASN A 73 11.59 -0.76 -10.41
CA ASN A 73 10.26 -1.34 -10.47
C ASN A 73 10.04 -2.11 -11.79
N LEU A 74 9.11 -3.05 -11.75
CA LEU A 74 8.78 -3.85 -12.93
C LEU A 74 7.66 -3.18 -13.75
N PRO A 75 7.57 -3.50 -15.06
CA PRO A 75 6.46 -3.02 -15.89
C PRO A 75 5.10 -3.38 -15.27
N LEU A 76 4.11 -2.50 -15.40
CA LEU A 76 2.75 -2.65 -14.84
C LEU A 76 2.15 -4.05 -15.05
N ARG A 77 2.34 -4.65 -16.25
CA ARG A 77 1.82 -6.00 -16.51
C ARG A 77 2.41 -7.05 -15.57
N THR A 78 3.71 -6.96 -15.28
CA THR A 78 4.39 -7.89 -14.38
C THR A 78 3.97 -7.64 -12.94
N ALA A 79 3.97 -6.38 -12.50
CA ALA A 79 3.51 -5.99 -11.17
C ALA A 79 2.06 -6.45 -10.93
N THR A 80 1.16 -6.24 -11.90
CA THR A 80 -0.23 -6.72 -11.85
C THR A 80 -0.33 -8.25 -11.70
N ALA A 81 0.48 -9.00 -12.45
CA ALA A 81 0.50 -10.46 -12.35
C ALA A 81 1.01 -10.93 -10.98
N MET A 82 2.02 -10.28 -10.41
CA MET A 82 2.51 -10.56 -9.06
C MET A 82 1.45 -10.25 -8.00
N ALA A 83 0.77 -9.10 -8.12
CA ALA A 83 -0.28 -8.66 -7.22
C ALA A 83 -1.42 -9.68 -7.13
N SER A 84 -1.81 -10.30 -8.26
CA SER A 84 -2.87 -11.31 -8.30
C SER A 84 -2.56 -12.59 -7.51
N GLY A 85 -1.30 -12.81 -7.17
CA GLY A 85 -0.83 -13.92 -6.34
C GLY A 85 -0.66 -13.59 -4.85
N CYS A 86 -0.94 -12.35 -4.45
CA CYS A 86 -0.78 -11.88 -3.08
C CYS A 86 -2.12 -11.63 -2.38
N ASP A 87 -2.17 -11.79 -1.06
CA ASP A 87 -3.37 -11.52 -0.26
C ASP A 87 -3.60 -10.02 -0.08
N ILE A 88 -2.51 -9.25 0.00
CA ILE A 88 -2.49 -7.79 0.09
C ILE A 88 -1.49 -7.29 -0.94
N ALA A 89 -1.92 -6.43 -1.85
CA ALA A 89 -1.04 -5.76 -2.81
C ALA A 89 -1.35 -4.26 -2.81
N ILE A 90 -0.33 -3.42 -2.66
CA ILE A 90 -0.48 -1.97 -2.62
C ILE A 90 0.51 -1.34 -3.58
N GLU A 91 0.01 -0.54 -4.52
CA GLU A 91 0.81 0.27 -5.43
C GLU A 91 0.72 1.74 -5.01
N PHE A 92 1.88 2.35 -4.78
CA PHE A 92 1.98 3.74 -4.33
C PHE A 92 2.04 4.68 -5.53
N HIS A 93 1.27 5.75 -5.44
CA HIS A 93 1.16 6.84 -6.41
C HIS A 93 1.13 8.20 -5.73
N THR A 94 1.26 9.24 -6.52
CA THR A 94 0.93 10.62 -6.13
C THR A 94 -0.10 11.19 -7.10
N ASN A 95 -1.03 11.96 -6.59
CA ASN A 95 -2.08 12.55 -7.39
C ASN A 95 -1.63 13.88 -8.03
N GLY A 96 -2.29 14.27 -9.11
CA GLY A 96 -2.13 15.56 -9.77
C GLY A 96 -3.46 16.26 -9.97
N GLY A 97 -3.44 17.59 -9.91
CA GLY A 97 -4.67 18.37 -10.11
C GLY A 97 -4.39 19.86 -10.17
N GLY A 98 -5.47 20.64 -10.21
CA GLY A 98 -5.38 22.10 -10.14
C GLY A 98 -4.78 22.59 -8.81
N PRO A 99 -4.46 23.91 -8.69
CA PRO A 99 -3.72 24.46 -7.55
C PRO A 99 -4.34 24.22 -6.17
N GLY A 100 -5.64 24.01 -6.10
CA GLY A 100 -6.36 23.74 -4.84
C GLY A 100 -6.60 22.26 -4.55
N ALA A 101 -6.16 21.35 -5.43
CA ALA A 101 -6.32 19.93 -5.20
C ALA A 101 -5.35 19.45 -4.11
N THR A 102 -5.85 18.72 -3.11
CA THR A 102 -5.11 18.26 -1.94
C THR A 102 -5.70 16.97 -1.41
N GLY A 103 -4.90 16.21 -0.66
CA GLY A 103 -5.35 15.09 0.15
C GLY A 103 -4.91 13.73 -0.35
N VAL A 104 -5.26 12.73 0.43
CA VAL A 104 -4.97 11.31 0.20
C VAL A 104 -6.23 10.57 -0.23
N GLU A 105 -6.10 9.62 -1.14
CA GLU A 105 -7.18 8.68 -1.50
C GLU A 105 -6.63 7.29 -1.83
N THR A 106 -7.49 6.29 -1.75
CA THR A 106 -7.18 4.96 -2.28
C THR A 106 -8.21 4.53 -3.30
N LEU A 107 -7.77 3.79 -4.31
CA LEU A 107 -8.62 3.21 -5.35
C LEU A 107 -8.54 1.70 -5.26
N SER A 108 -9.68 1.03 -5.08
CA SER A 108 -9.71 -0.42 -4.90
C SER A 108 -11.07 -1.04 -5.19
N ARG A 109 -11.10 -2.37 -5.23
CA ARG A 109 -12.35 -3.14 -5.19
C ARG A 109 -12.98 -3.05 -3.80
N ALA A 110 -14.28 -3.36 -3.72
CA ALA A 110 -15.08 -3.24 -2.50
C ALA A 110 -14.48 -3.97 -1.29
N PHE A 111 -13.92 -5.16 -1.48
CA PHE A 111 -13.36 -5.97 -0.39
C PHE A 111 -12.08 -5.37 0.23
N ASN A 112 -11.35 -4.54 -0.51
CA ASN A 112 -10.13 -3.85 -0.03
C ASN A 112 -10.43 -2.46 0.57
N LYS A 113 -11.67 -1.96 0.48
CA LYS A 113 -12.00 -0.63 0.99
C LYS A 113 -11.72 -0.43 2.48
N PRO A 114 -11.93 -1.41 3.38
CA PRO A 114 -11.58 -1.21 4.79
C PRO A 114 -10.09 -0.90 4.99
N LEU A 115 -9.20 -1.67 4.33
CA LEU A 115 -7.76 -1.41 4.38
C LEU A 115 -7.41 -0.07 3.71
N GLY A 116 -8.00 0.21 2.54
CA GLY A 116 -7.83 1.49 1.85
C GLY A 116 -8.27 2.69 2.70
N ALA A 117 -9.36 2.57 3.44
CA ALA A 117 -9.83 3.63 4.33
C ALA A 117 -8.87 3.89 5.50
N GLU A 118 -8.29 2.83 6.05
CA GLU A 118 -7.32 2.94 7.15
C GLU A 118 -6.00 3.56 6.66
N LEU A 119 -5.51 3.17 5.47
CA LEU A 119 -4.38 3.82 4.82
C LEU A 119 -4.62 5.33 4.60
N CYS A 120 -5.82 5.69 4.11
CA CYS A 120 -6.19 7.10 3.97
C CYS A 120 -6.23 7.84 5.31
N ARG A 121 -6.77 7.21 6.35
CA ARG A 121 -6.87 7.80 7.69
C ARG A 121 -5.49 8.16 8.24
N VAL A 122 -4.58 7.18 8.32
CA VAL A 122 -3.25 7.42 8.89
C VAL A 122 -2.44 8.41 8.07
N THR A 123 -2.51 8.33 6.73
CA THR A 123 -1.82 9.27 5.84
C THR A 123 -2.33 10.70 6.03
N SER A 124 -3.65 10.89 6.11
CA SER A 124 -4.28 12.19 6.36
C SER A 124 -3.88 12.76 7.72
N GLU A 125 -3.88 11.94 8.76
CA GLU A 125 -3.53 12.37 10.12
C GLU A 125 -2.06 12.76 10.23
N VAL A 126 -1.14 11.95 9.66
CA VAL A 126 0.31 12.24 9.72
C VAL A 126 0.66 13.47 8.90
N LEU A 127 0.12 13.59 7.69
CA LEU A 127 0.45 14.70 6.79
C LEU A 127 -0.37 15.97 7.06
N GLY A 128 -1.45 15.90 7.83
CA GLY A 128 -2.34 17.05 8.05
C GLY A 128 -3.04 17.51 6.76
N ILE A 129 -3.30 16.59 5.82
CA ILE A 129 -3.98 16.86 4.54
C ILE A 129 -5.38 16.23 4.49
N ALA A 130 -6.21 16.63 3.53
CA ALA A 130 -7.57 16.14 3.42
C ALA A 130 -7.63 14.60 3.21
N ASN A 131 -8.48 13.92 3.98
CA ASN A 131 -8.84 12.53 3.73
C ASN A 131 -9.96 12.46 2.68
N ARG A 132 -9.64 12.02 1.46
CA ARG A 132 -10.60 11.89 0.36
C ARG A 132 -11.26 10.49 0.32
N GLY A 133 -10.77 9.57 1.17
CA GLY A 133 -11.34 8.25 1.43
C GLY A 133 -11.02 7.17 0.41
N ALA A 134 -11.50 5.96 0.72
CA ALA A 134 -11.38 4.80 -0.14
C ALA A 134 -12.48 4.79 -1.21
N LYS A 135 -12.08 4.81 -2.47
CA LYS A 135 -12.95 4.95 -3.63
C LYS A 135 -12.92 3.70 -4.52
N PRO A 136 -13.92 3.50 -5.37
CA PRO A 136 -13.81 2.51 -6.46
C PRO A 136 -12.80 3.01 -7.51
N GLU A 137 -12.20 2.10 -8.27
CA GLU A 137 -11.25 2.43 -9.34
C GLU A 137 -11.82 3.42 -10.38
N SER A 138 -13.14 3.34 -10.62
CA SER A 138 -13.85 4.24 -11.56
C SER A 138 -13.90 5.71 -11.11
N ALA A 139 -13.51 6.02 -9.88
CA ALA A 139 -13.41 7.40 -9.40
C ALA A 139 -12.07 8.06 -9.76
N GLY A 140 -11.08 7.30 -10.24
CA GLY A 140 -9.82 7.81 -10.76
C GLY A 140 -9.96 8.41 -12.17
N GLN A 141 -8.85 8.90 -12.72
CA GLN A 141 -8.80 9.44 -14.08
C GLN A 141 -9.09 8.38 -15.16
N HIS A 142 -8.82 7.12 -14.86
CA HIS A 142 -9.09 5.97 -15.71
C HIS A 142 -10.22 5.15 -15.11
N HIS A 143 -11.23 4.80 -15.92
CA HIS A 143 -12.35 3.96 -15.46
C HIS A 143 -11.95 2.55 -15.03
N ARG A 144 -10.77 2.10 -15.46
CA ARG A 144 -10.20 0.79 -15.15
C ARG A 144 -8.71 0.92 -14.93
N LEU A 145 -8.24 0.37 -13.81
CA LEU A 145 -6.86 0.33 -13.39
C LEU A 145 -6.42 -1.14 -13.29
N ALA A 146 -5.47 -1.58 -14.13
CA ALA A 146 -5.07 -2.99 -14.22
C ALA A 146 -4.63 -3.56 -12.87
N PHE A 147 -3.86 -2.81 -12.08
CA PHE A 147 -3.43 -3.24 -10.75
C PHE A 147 -4.61 -3.53 -9.81
N VAL A 148 -5.71 -2.79 -9.93
CA VAL A 148 -6.97 -3.01 -9.18
C VAL A 148 -7.82 -4.11 -9.81
N SER A 149 -8.12 -3.98 -11.12
CA SER A 149 -9.06 -4.89 -11.80
C SER A 149 -8.51 -6.29 -12.00
N ASP A 150 -7.25 -6.42 -12.37
CA ASP A 150 -6.62 -7.71 -12.70
C ASP A 150 -5.74 -8.20 -11.55
N GLY A 151 -5.01 -7.28 -10.89
CA GLY A 151 -4.15 -7.59 -9.75
C GLY A 151 -4.90 -7.77 -8.43
N GLY A 152 -6.12 -7.23 -8.32
CA GLY A 152 -6.85 -7.26 -7.04
C GLY A 152 -6.27 -6.34 -5.97
N GLY A 153 -5.34 -5.46 -6.31
CA GLY A 153 -4.62 -4.59 -5.39
C GLY A 153 -5.35 -3.29 -5.03
N ILE A 154 -4.64 -2.47 -4.29
CA ILE A 154 -5.03 -1.12 -3.87
C ILE A 154 -4.05 -0.14 -4.50
N ILE A 155 -4.51 0.92 -5.14
CA ILE A 155 -3.71 2.09 -5.46
C ILE A 155 -3.83 3.08 -4.30
N HIS A 156 -2.70 3.51 -3.77
CA HIS A 156 -2.61 4.48 -2.69
C HIS A 156 -2.00 5.78 -3.21
N GLU A 157 -2.87 6.74 -3.50
CA GLU A 157 -2.53 8.11 -3.87
C GLU A 157 -2.16 8.88 -2.60
N LEU A 158 -0.87 8.90 -2.26
CA LEU A 158 -0.34 9.38 -0.98
C LEU A 158 -0.67 10.86 -0.72
N PHE A 159 -0.55 11.70 -1.75
CA PHE A 159 -0.77 13.14 -1.68
C PHE A 159 -0.80 13.73 -3.10
N PHE A 160 -1.15 15.01 -3.24
CA PHE A 160 -1.06 15.71 -4.52
C PHE A 160 0.33 16.29 -4.75
N LEU A 161 1.15 15.69 -5.62
CA LEU A 161 2.47 16.19 -5.98
C LEU A 161 2.41 17.61 -6.59
N SER A 162 1.30 17.95 -7.26
CA SER A 162 1.04 19.28 -7.80
C SER A 162 0.73 20.33 -6.74
N ASN A 163 0.45 19.94 -5.48
CA ASN A 163 0.20 20.84 -4.37
C ASN A 163 1.48 21.01 -3.54
N ALA A 164 2.01 22.23 -3.52
CA ALA A 164 3.26 22.51 -2.81
C ALA A 164 3.18 22.27 -1.29
N ASN A 165 1.99 22.48 -0.69
CA ASN A 165 1.81 22.19 0.74
C ASN A 165 1.79 20.68 1.01
N ASP A 166 1.06 19.90 0.20
CA ASP A 166 1.04 18.44 0.35
C ASP A 166 2.46 17.85 0.22
N LEU A 167 3.20 18.30 -0.79
CA LEU A 167 4.60 17.89 -0.98
C LEU A 167 5.47 18.28 0.23
N TYR A 168 5.33 19.50 0.74
CA TYR A 168 6.05 19.95 1.93
C TYR A 168 5.75 19.08 3.15
N GLN A 169 4.47 18.77 3.39
CA GLN A 169 4.05 17.89 4.49
C GLN A 169 4.63 16.47 4.32
N PHE A 170 4.57 15.93 3.11
CA PHE A 170 5.16 14.62 2.82
C PHE A 170 6.67 14.60 3.09
N LEU A 171 7.43 15.59 2.61
CA LEU A 171 8.88 15.65 2.82
C LEU A 171 9.25 15.84 4.30
N THR A 172 8.44 16.58 5.06
CA THR A 172 8.68 16.87 6.47
C THR A 172 8.31 15.68 7.38
N HIS A 173 7.23 14.97 7.07
CA HIS A 173 6.68 13.92 7.93
C HIS A 173 6.85 12.51 7.35
N ARG A 174 7.73 12.34 6.37
CA ARG A 174 7.89 11.10 5.61
C ARG A 174 8.18 9.88 6.51
N GLU A 175 9.07 10.02 7.48
CA GLU A 175 9.44 8.93 8.38
C GLU A 175 8.25 8.48 9.24
N ALA A 176 7.51 9.42 9.82
CA ALA A 176 6.31 9.12 10.57
C ALA A 176 5.22 8.48 9.69
N LEU A 177 5.13 8.87 8.42
CA LEU A 177 4.21 8.25 7.46
C LEU A 177 4.60 6.81 7.15
N LEU A 178 5.89 6.54 6.94
CA LEU A 178 6.41 5.18 6.73
C LEU A 178 6.03 4.27 7.90
N ASP A 179 6.27 4.72 9.14
CA ASP A 179 5.94 3.97 10.34
C ASP A 179 4.43 3.70 10.43
N ALA A 180 3.60 4.72 10.24
CA ALA A 180 2.13 4.58 10.33
C ALA A 180 1.55 3.65 9.24
N VAL A 181 2.03 3.75 8.00
CA VAL A 181 1.60 2.89 6.90
C VAL A 181 2.09 1.46 7.12
N ALA A 182 3.32 1.28 7.62
CA ALA A 182 3.87 -0.05 7.93
C ALA A 182 3.03 -0.78 8.98
N GLU A 183 2.62 -0.10 10.06
CA GLU A 183 1.77 -0.70 11.09
C GLU A 183 0.39 -1.10 10.55
N VAL A 184 -0.25 -0.28 9.73
CA VAL A 184 -1.53 -0.62 9.10
C VAL A 184 -1.42 -1.88 8.23
N ILE A 185 -0.36 -1.98 7.43
CA ILE A 185 -0.10 -3.15 6.58
C ILE A 185 0.21 -4.38 7.44
N ALA A 186 1.01 -4.22 8.50
CA ALA A 186 1.38 -5.28 9.40
C ALA A 186 0.16 -5.85 10.14
N ASP A 187 -0.74 -5.00 10.62
CA ASP A 187 -1.99 -5.41 11.26
C ASP A 187 -2.90 -6.16 10.28
N ALA A 188 -3.05 -5.66 9.06
CA ALA A 188 -3.81 -6.34 8.02
C ALA A 188 -3.21 -7.71 7.63
N ALA A 189 -1.88 -7.83 7.62
CA ALA A 189 -1.19 -9.09 7.33
C ALA A 189 -1.27 -10.12 8.47
N ARG A 190 -1.40 -9.65 9.72
CA ARG A 190 -1.55 -10.50 10.91
C ARG A 190 -3.00 -10.91 11.17
N ALA A 191 -3.95 -10.15 10.69
CA ALA A 191 -5.37 -10.46 10.81
C ALA A 191 -5.70 -11.73 10.01
N ALA A 192 -6.10 -12.80 10.72
CA ALA A 192 -6.44 -14.10 10.15
C ALA A 192 -7.81 -14.07 9.45
#